data_1b6e34373edea2e0115e4dc9d9fed541
#
_entry.id   1b6e34373edea2e0115e4dc9d9fed541
#
_cell.length_a   1.000
_cell.length_b   1.000
_cell.length_c   1.000
_cell.angle_alpha   90.00
_cell.angle_beta   90.00
_cell.angle_gamma   90.00
#
_symmetry.space_group_name_H-M   'P 1'
#
loop_
_entity.id
_entity.type
_entity.pdbx_description
1 polymer ?
#
loop_
_entity_poly.entity_id
_entity_poly.type
_entity_poly.pdbx_seq_one_letter_code
_entity_poly.pdbx_strand_id
1 'polypeptide(L)'
;MAFSFFGGVHPAENKRYTCDVPVQEFPEPDILVVPMSQHIGAPCKPLVKKNDLVTKGQKIGDNQGLCVPVHAPVSGKVKSVEMKPHSSGVTMMSVVIENDHLGTLCEDIKPRTQEEVDALTAEELISIIREAGIVGMGGASFPTHVKLSGGIGKVDTIIVNAGECEPYITADDRLCREYPEQLISGIQIIMKVFGLKEAHIGIEDNKPDAIRILKANVGSTGVIVDVLPAMYPQGAEKQLIQSITGKQVPSGGLPAAVGCAVFNAATCKAIYDAVYEGMPLIKRIVTVSGDILMEPKNLMVPIGTSYNDLIEACGHSENPYKVLNGGPMMGMAQYDLSVPTVKACNAITVLGRRNKYAVEDSKCIRCGKCIDVCPMHLMPVLMYKALYSGDIAEMKNTHMMDCIECGCCAYNCPACVPLVLAFRSGKQIVRDQMAAAASKKV
;
A
#
# COMPACT_ATOMS: atom_id res chain seq x y z
N MET A 1 -3.35 27.54 -0.21
CA MET A 1 -1.92 27.39 -0.57
C MET A 1 -1.43 26.12 0.08
N ALA A 2 -0.78 25.21 -0.67
CA ALA A 2 -0.16 24.03 -0.08
C ALA A 2 1.05 24.46 0.78
N PHE A 3 1.22 23.78 1.91
CA PHE A 3 2.41 23.92 2.73
C PHE A 3 3.52 23.02 2.17
N SER A 4 4.75 23.22 2.58
CA SER A 4 5.87 22.36 2.21
C SER A 4 6.39 21.61 3.44
N PHE A 5 7.01 20.46 3.23
CA PHE A 5 7.77 19.78 4.26
C PHE A 5 9.27 19.91 3.98
N PHE A 6 10.08 19.70 5.00
CA PHE A 6 11.56 19.75 4.92
C PHE A 6 12.12 18.46 4.30
N GLY A 7 13.27 18.56 3.63
CA GLY A 7 13.96 17.41 3.06
C GLY A 7 13.33 16.91 1.76
N GLY A 8 13.34 15.59 1.58
CA GLY A 8 12.88 14.98 0.33
C GLY A 8 13.96 14.92 -0.75
N VAL A 9 13.63 14.27 -1.86
CA VAL A 9 14.52 14.10 -3.03
C VAL A 9 13.68 14.09 -4.30
N HIS A 10 14.32 14.27 -5.45
CA HIS A 10 13.71 14.19 -6.78
C HIS A 10 14.33 13.03 -7.57
N PRO A 11 13.92 11.78 -7.34
CA PRO A 11 14.37 10.65 -8.14
C PRO A 11 13.80 10.76 -9.58
N ALA A 12 14.50 10.15 -10.55
CA ALA A 12 13.95 10.01 -11.89
C ALA A 12 12.64 9.22 -11.84
N GLU A 13 11.54 9.83 -12.22
CA GLU A 13 10.18 9.29 -11.99
C GLU A 13 9.91 8.00 -12.76
N ASN A 14 10.45 7.90 -14.01
CA ASN A 14 10.26 6.74 -14.90
C ASN A 14 8.79 6.31 -15.10
N LYS A 15 7.83 7.20 -14.84
CA LYS A 15 6.38 6.93 -15.00
C LYS A 15 5.98 6.82 -16.48
N ARG A 16 6.79 7.36 -17.39
CA ARG A 16 6.59 7.31 -18.85
C ARG A 16 6.38 5.91 -19.41
N TYR A 17 6.81 4.88 -18.70
CA TYR A 17 6.63 3.49 -19.14
C TYR A 17 5.18 3.03 -19.09
N THR A 18 4.36 3.59 -18.21
CA THR A 18 3.01 3.12 -17.94
C THR A 18 1.96 4.22 -17.73
N CYS A 19 2.35 5.51 -17.63
CA CYS A 19 1.39 6.60 -17.35
C CYS A 19 0.30 6.73 -18.43
N ASP A 20 0.60 6.42 -19.68
CA ASP A 20 -0.34 6.48 -20.79
C ASP A 20 -0.91 5.11 -21.18
N VAL A 21 -0.55 4.05 -20.43
CA VAL A 21 -1.07 2.70 -20.66
C VAL A 21 -2.33 2.50 -19.80
N PRO A 22 -3.52 2.34 -20.42
CA PRO A 22 -4.75 2.07 -19.68
C PRO A 22 -4.68 0.79 -18.85
N VAL A 23 -5.54 0.71 -17.84
CA VAL A 23 -5.69 -0.51 -17.05
C VAL A 23 -6.25 -1.62 -17.93
N GLN A 24 -5.60 -2.78 -17.89
CA GLN A 24 -6.01 -3.98 -18.62
C GLN A 24 -6.43 -5.05 -17.62
N GLU A 25 -7.55 -5.75 -17.88
CA GLU A 25 -7.88 -6.92 -17.07
C GLU A 25 -6.84 -8.02 -17.29
N PHE A 26 -6.27 -8.52 -16.20
CA PHE A 26 -5.37 -9.68 -16.27
C PHE A 26 -6.20 -10.96 -16.33
N PRO A 27 -5.92 -11.90 -17.24
CA PRO A 27 -6.62 -13.18 -17.29
C PRO A 27 -6.54 -13.90 -15.94
N GLU A 28 -7.64 -14.49 -15.51
CA GLU A 28 -7.66 -15.27 -14.28
C GLU A 28 -6.76 -16.52 -14.42
N PRO A 29 -5.69 -16.68 -13.59
CA PRO A 29 -4.79 -17.82 -13.69
C PRO A 29 -5.48 -19.14 -13.34
N ASP A 30 -4.90 -20.27 -13.79
CA ASP A 30 -5.36 -21.61 -13.43
C ASP A 30 -5.21 -21.90 -11.92
N ILE A 31 -4.15 -21.35 -11.32
CA ILE A 31 -3.83 -21.54 -9.89
C ILE A 31 -3.64 -20.18 -9.23
N LEU A 32 -4.33 -19.96 -8.14
CA LEU A 32 -4.12 -18.80 -7.29
C LEU A 32 -3.72 -19.21 -5.88
N VAL A 33 -2.73 -18.49 -5.33
CA VAL A 33 -2.25 -18.70 -3.96
C VAL A 33 -2.71 -17.53 -3.10
N VAL A 34 -3.64 -17.76 -2.20
CA VAL A 34 -4.24 -16.70 -1.39
C VAL A 34 -3.72 -16.76 0.05
N PRO A 35 -2.77 -15.88 0.44
CA PRO A 35 -2.24 -15.87 1.80
C PRO A 35 -3.29 -15.48 2.83
N MET A 36 -3.23 -16.12 3.98
CA MET A 36 -4.11 -15.83 5.11
C MET A 36 -3.64 -14.63 5.94
N SER A 37 -2.48 -14.06 5.64
CA SER A 37 -1.97 -12.83 6.25
C SER A 37 -1.75 -11.77 5.17
N GLN A 38 -2.68 -10.84 5.04
CA GLN A 38 -2.63 -9.75 4.05
C GLN A 38 -2.86 -8.36 4.69
N HIS A 39 -2.73 -8.26 6.01
CA HIS A 39 -2.95 -7.03 6.79
C HIS A 39 -2.12 -7.04 8.07
N ILE A 40 -1.98 -5.89 8.70
CA ILE A 40 -1.44 -5.78 10.06
C ILE A 40 -2.48 -6.35 11.05
N GLY A 41 -2.04 -7.24 11.91
CA GLY A 41 -2.86 -7.85 12.93
C GLY A 41 -2.74 -9.37 12.95
N ALA A 42 -3.75 -10.06 13.47
CA ALA A 42 -3.78 -11.50 13.56
C ALA A 42 -4.01 -12.12 12.15
N PRO A 43 -3.21 -13.10 11.71
CA PRO A 43 -3.49 -13.82 10.47
C PRO A 43 -4.88 -14.45 10.49
N CYS A 44 -5.54 -14.51 9.34
CA CYS A 44 -6.79 -15.24 9.19
C CYS A 44 -6.56 -16.75 9.41
N LYS A 45 -7.56 -17.40 9.98
CA LYS A 45 -7.67 -18.86 9.98
C LYS A 45 -8.40 -19.28 8.72
N PRO A 46 -7.93 -20.28 7.97
CA PRO A 46 -8.68 -20.82 6.83
C PRO A 46 -10.05 -21.33 7.29
N LEU A 47 -11.09 -20.97 6.54
CA LEU A 47 -12.47 -21.44 6.72
C LEU A 47 -12.81 -22.58 5.77
N VAL A 48 -11.88 -22.92 4.88
CA VAL A 48 -12.02 -23.96 3.86
C VAL A 48 -10.90 -24.98 3.99
N LYS A 49 -11.11 -26.16 3.45
CA LYS A 49 -10.16 -27.28 3.43
C LYS A 49 -9.99 -27.82 2.02
N LYS A 50 -8.98 -28.66 1.83
CA LYS A 50 -8.72 -29.34 0.55
C LYS A 50 -9.98 -30.03 0.02
N ASN A 51 -10.24 -29.85 -1.26
CA ASN A 51 -11.37 -30.32 -2.06
C ASN A 51 -12.68 -29.57 -1.88
N ASP A 52 -12.78 -28.57 -1.00
CA ASP A 52 -13.95 -27.72 -0.95
C ASP A 52 -14.09 -26.93 -2.27
N LEU A 53 -15.33 -26.76 -2.74
CA LEU A 53 -15.64 -25.83 -3.83
C LEU A 53 -15.83 -24.44 -3.25
N VAL A 54 -15.33 -23.43 -3.94
CA VAL A 54 -15.44 -22.03 -3.57
C VAL A 54 -16.00 -21.22 -4.73
N THR A 55 -16.77 -20.19 -4.41
CA THR A 55 -17.30 -19.21 -5.36
C THR A 55 -16.50 -17.92 -5.28
N LYS A 56 -16.46 -17.16 -6.37
CA LYS A 56 -15.77 -15.86 -6.45
C LYS A 56 -16.37 -14.87 -5.46
N GLY A 57 -15.53 -14.31 -4.59
CA GLY A 57 -15.97 -13.42 -3.52
C GLY A 57 -16.37 -14.13 -2.22
N GLN A 58 -16.39 -15.45 -2.17
CA GLN A 58 -16.67 -16.21 -0.95
C GLN A 58 -15.57 -15.95 0.10
N LYS A 59 -15.97 -15.76 1.36
CA LYS A 59 -15.04 -15.66 2.49
C LYS A 59 -14.36 -17.00 2.74
N ILE A 60 -13.02 -17.05 2.62
CA ILE A 60 -12.21 -18.25 2.79
C ILE A 60 -11.27 -18.20 3.99
N GLY A 61 -11.16 -17.05 4.64
CA GLY A 61 -10.37 -16.86 5.85
C GLY A 61 -10.89 -15.69 6.69
N ASP A 62 -10.87 -15.85 8.02
CA ASP A 62 -11.20 -14.79 8.99
C ASP A 62 -10.55 -15.11 10.35
N ASN A 63 -10.55 -14.14 11.25
CA ASN A 63 -10.13 -14.32 12.64
C ASN A 63 -10.75 -13.23 13.53
N GLN A 64 -10.64 -13.41 14.84
CA GLN A 64 -11.04 -12.42 15.82
C GLN A 64 -9.95 -11.36 16.05
N GLY A 65 -10.32 -10.23 16.65
CA GLY A 65 -9.42 -9.14 16.99
C GLY A 65 -9.08 -8.23 15.80
N LEU A 66 -7.84 -7.77 15.75
CA LEU A 66 -7.37 -6.92 14.62
C LEU A 66 -7.16 -7.79 13.38
N CYS A 67 -8.24 -7.96 12.63
CA CYS A 67 -8.29 -8.81 11.44
C CYS A 67 -9.35 -8.33 10.46
N VAL A 68 -9.15 -8.59 9.18
CA VAL A 68 -10.17 -8.50 8.13
C VAL A 68 -10.20 -9.77 7.30
N PRO A 69 -11.38 -10.19 6.81
CA PRO A 69 -11.52 -11.41 6.02
C PRO A 69 -10.68 -11.44 4.76
N VAL A 70 -10.39 -12.65 4.31
CA VAL A 70 -9.79 -12.95 3.01
C VAL A 70 -10.83 -13.72 2.20
N HIS A 71 -10.95 -13.38 0.91
CA HIS A 71 -11.97 -13.92 0.00
C HIS A 71 -11.33 -14.64 -1.18
N ALA A 72 -12.06 -15.58 -1.76
CA ALA A 72 -11.66 -16.27 -2.98
C ALA A 72 -11.72 -15.31 -4.18
N PRO A 73 -10.61 -15.11 -4.91
CA PRO A 73 -10.59 -14.20 -6.06
C PRO A 73 -11.24 -14.78 -7.30
N VAL A 74 -11.41 -16.10 -7.34
CA VAL A 74 -12.03 -16.86 -8.44
C VAL A 74 -12.95 -17.94 -7.87
N SER A 75 -13.83 -18.52 -8.72
CA SER A 75 -14.49 -19.78 -8.39
C SER A 75 -13.59 -20.96 -8.70
N GLY A 76 -13.83 -22.10 -8.06
CA GLY A 76 -13.04 -23.30 -8.31
C GLY A 76 -12.95 -24.23 -7.11
N LYS A 77 -11.86 -25.01 -7.07
CA LYS A 77 -11.63 -26.03 -6.04
C LYS A 77 -10.40 -25.72 -5.20
N VAL A 78 -10.52 -25.85 -3.90
CA VAL A 78 -9.35 -25.76 -2.98
C VAL A 78 -8.44 -26.95 -3.21
N LYS A 79 -7.28 -26.70 -3.82
CA LYS A 79 -6.24 -27.69 -4.09
C LYS A 79 -5.50 -28.10 -2.83
N SER A 80 -5.12 -27.12 -2.02
CA SER A 80 -4.43 -27.32 -0.73
C SER A 80 -4.60 -26.13 0.20
N VAL A 81 -4.37 -26.35 1.49
CA VAL A 81 -4.19 -25.33 2.53
C VAL A 81 -2.85 -25.62 3.19
N GLU A 82 -1.84 -24.79 2.92
CA GLU A 82 -0.45 -25.08 3.28
C GLU A 82 0.41 -23.81 3.35
N MET A 83 1.62 -23.96 3.89
CA MET A 83 2.60 -22.87 3.94
C MET A 83 3.16 -22.60 2.54
N LYS A 84 3.06 -21.34 2.08
CA LYS A 84 3.60 -20.88 0.79
C LYS A 84 4.49 -19.65 0.96
N PRO A 85 5.44 -19.40 0.03
CA PRO A 85 6.20 -18.17 0.00
C PRO A 85 5.28 -16.94 -0.03
N HIS A 86 5.69 -15.87 0.66
CA HIS A 86 4.97 -14.62 0.73
C HIS A 86 5.89 -13.44 0.37
N SER A 87 5.33 -12.38 -0.22
CA SER A 87 6.10 -11.20 -0.65
C SER A 87 6.80 -10.43 0.48
N SER A 88 6.53 -10.75 1.74
CA SER A 88 7.28 -10.25 2.91
C SER A 88 8.59 -11.01 3.19
N GLY A 89 8.94 -12.02 2.38
CA GLY A 89 10.17 -12.80 2.52
C GLY A 89 10.08 -14.00 3.47
N VAL A 90 8.89 -14.30 4.00
CA VAL A 90 8.64 -15.48 4.87
C VAL A 90 7.60 -16.41 4.22
N THR A 91 7.40 -17.59 4.78
CA THR A 91 6.29 -18.47 4.40
C THR A 91 5.06 -18.18 5.25
N MET A 92 3.87 -18.25 4.64
CA MET A 92 2.61 -18.05 5.34
C MET A 92 1.57 -19.10 4.96
N MET A 93 0.67 -19.41 5.89
CA MET A 93 -0.50 -20.24 5.60
C MET A 93 -1.28 -19.61 4.44
N SER A 94 -1.57 -20.40 3.42
CA SER A 94 -2.25 -19.96 2.20
C SER A 94 -3.26 -21.00 1.74
N VAL A 95 -4.35 -20.52 1.16
CA VAL A 95 -5.32 -21.35 0.43
C VAL A 95 -4.93 -21.32 -1.04
N VAL A 96 -4.68 -22.49 -1.63
CA VAL A 96 -4.40 -22.65 -3.06
C VAL A 96 -5.69 -23.05 -3.76
N ILE A 97 -6.12 -22.25 -4.72
CA ILE A 97 -7.37 -22.46 -5.48
C ILE A 97 -7.00 -22.82 -6.91
N GLU A 98 -7.58 -23.93 -7.39
CA GLU A 98 -7.58 -24.33 -8.78
C GLU A 98 -8.84 -23.70 -9.42
N ASN A 99 -8.64 -22.79 -10.36
CA ASN A 99 -9.68 -22.03 -11.01
C ASN A 99 -10.50 -22.94 -11.95
N ASP A 100 -11.80 -22.86 -11.89
CA ASP A 100 -12.69 -23.60 -12.81
C ASP A 100 -13.06 -22.76 -14.06
N HIS A 101 -12.64 -21.51 -14.10
CA HIS A 101 -12.93 -20.53 -15.15
C HIS A 101 -14.43 -20.27 -15.41
N LEU A 102 -15.30 -20.68 -14.48
CA LEU A 102 -16.76 -20.43 -14.59
C LEU A 102 -17.14 -19.04 -14.08
N GLY A 103 -16.32 -18.44 -13.21
CA GLY A 103 -16.57 -17.12 -12.63
C GLY A 103 -17.83 -17.07 -11.75
N THR A 104 -18.24 -18.21 -11.18
CA THR A 104 -19.45 -18.32 -10.36
C THR A 104 -19.34 -17.41 -9.14
N LEU A 105 -20.20 -16.41 -9.05
CA LEU A 105 -20.22 -15.44 -7.95
C LEU A 105 -20.82 -16.04 -6.67
N CYS A 106 -20.35 -15.58 -5.52
CA CYS A 106 -20.95 -15.86 -4.24
C CYS A 106 -22.35 -15.21 -4.16
N GLU A 107 -23.33 -15.93 -3.64
CA GLU A 107 -24.72 -15.45 -3.51
C GLU A 107 -24.88 -14.24 -2.59
N ASP A 108 -23.89 -14.00 -1.70
CA ASP A 108 -23.87 -12.84 -0.81
C ASP A 108 -23.50 -11.53 -1.50
N ILE A 109 -22.96 -11.59 -2.74
CA ILE A 109 -22.62 -10.43 -3.54
C ILE A 109 -23.90 -9.84 -4.13
N LYS A 110 -24.35 -8.71 -3.57
CA LYS A 110 -25.56 -8.01 -4.00
C LYS A 110 -25.28 -6.53 -4.14
N PRO A 111 -25.39 -5.97 -5.37
CA PRO A 111 -25.34 -4.54 -5.57
C PRO A 111 -26.43 -3.81 -4.78
N ARG A 112 -26.15 -2.57 -4.38
CA ARG A 112 -27.10 -1.68 -3.69
C ARG A 112 -27.38 -0.43 -4.52
N THR A 113 -28.63 0.03 -4.46
CA THR A 113 -29.00 1.33 -5.04
C THR A 113 -28.48 2.49 -4.21
N GLN A 114 -28.51 3.70 -4.77
CA GLN A 114 -28.11 4.91 -4.03
C GLN A 114 -28.96 5.11 -2.78
N GLU A 115 -30.29 4.87 -2.88
CA GLU A 115 -31.21 5.02 -1.75
C GLU A 115 -30.89 4.03 -0.61
N GLU A 116 -30.54 2.80 -0.97
CA GLU A 116 -30.14 1.80 0.02
C GLU A 116 -28.82 2.20 0.71
N VAL A 117 -27.84 2.73 -0.03
CA VAL A 117 -26.57 3.22 0.54
C VAL A 117 -26.81 4.46 1.40
N ASP A 118 -27.70 5.35 0.99
CA ASP A 118 -28.05 6.55 1.76
C ASP A 118 -28.78 6.22 3.08
N ALA A 119 -29.46 5.09 3.14
CA ALA A 119 -30.12 4.62 4.36
C ALA A 119 -29.17 3.96 5.38
N LEU A 120 -27.96 3.51 4.95
CA LEU A 120 -27.01 2.84 5.84
C LEU A 120 -26.46 3.79 6.93
N THR A 121 -26.36 3.30 8.15
CA THR A 121 -25.69 3.97 9.27
C THR A 121 -24.16 3.88 9.14
N ALA A 122 -23.43 4.67 9.93
CA ALA A 122 -21.98 4.60 9.99
C ALA A 122 -21.47 3.21 10.42
N GLU A 123 -22.14 2.61 11.39
CA GLU A 123 -21.82 1.27 11.92
C GLU A 123 -22.01 0.18 10.86
N GLU A 124 -23.10 0.25 10.09
CA GLU A 124 -23.35 -0.68 8.99
C GLU A 124 -22.32 -0.54 7.87
N LEU A 125 -21.96 0.69 7.49
CA LEU A 125 -20.88 0.96 6.53
C LEU A 125 -19.54 0.39 7.00
N ILE A 126 -19.17 0.61 8.27
CA ILE A 126 -17.94 0.05 8.85
C ILE A 126 -17.96 -1.48 8.84
N SER A 127 -19.12 -2.09 9.12
CA SER A 127 -19.31 -3.53 9.08
C SER A 127 -19.14 -4.09 7.67
N ILE A 128 -19.75 -3.46 6.65
CA ILE A 128 -19.60 -3.85 5.24
C ILE A 128 -18.12 -3.76 4.82
N ILE A 129 -17.43 -2.67 5.18
CA ILE A 129 -16.01 -2.47 4.88
C ILE A 129 -15.14 -3.54 5.54
N ARG A 130 -15.44 -3.93 6.78
CA ARG A 130 -14.75 -5.03 7.46
C ARG A 130 -14.99 -6.35 6.75
N GLU A 131 -16.26 -6.69 6.52
CA GLU A 131 -16.66 -7.96 5.91
C GLU A 131 -16.14 -8.11 4.47
N ALA A 132 -16.01 -7.01 3.72
CA ALA A 132 -15.38 -7.00 2.40
C ALA A 132 -13.85 -7.13 2.43
N GLY A 133 -13.25 -7.18 3.62
CA GLY A 133 -11.80 -7.35 3.77
C GLY A 133 -10.96 -6.15 3.34
N ILE A 134 -11.48 -4.92 3.43
CA ILE A 134 -10.80 -3.71 2.98
C ILE A 134 -9.67 -3.33 3.93
N VAL A 135 -8.48 -3.09 3.35
CA VAL A 135 -7.27 -2.63 4.04
C VAL A 135 -6.72 -1.37 3.40
N GLY A 136 -5.79 -0.70 4.05
CA GLY A 136 -5.03 0.38 3.44
C GLY A 136 -4.16 -0.14 2.29
N MET A 137 -4.46 0.28 1.05
CA MET A 137 -3.85 -0.27 -0.16
C MET A 137 -2.59 0.45 -0.64
N GLY A 138 -2.20 1.54 0.02
CA GLY A 138 -1.01 2.33 -0.32
C GLY A 138 0.17 2.16 0.64
N GLY A 139 0.18 1.14 1.52
CA GLY A 139 1.24 1.00 2.51
C GLY A 139 1.13 -0.24 3.39
N ALA A 140 1.03 -0.04 4.70
CA ALA A 140 1.14 -1.10 5.70
C ALA A 140 -0.07 -2.04 5.82
N SER A 141 -1.06 -1.98 4.94
CA SER A 141 -2.27 -2.84 4.96
C SER A 141 -3.02 -2.80 6.30
N PHE A 142 -3.14 -1.61 6.91
CA PHE A 142 -3.89 -1.48 8.15
C PHE A 142 -5.40 -1.68 7.89
N PRO A 143 -6.12 -2.45 8.72
CA PRO A 143 -7.56 -2.67 8.58
C PRO A 143 -8.36 -1.36 8.53
N THR A 144 -9.07 -1.12 7.42
CA THR A 144 -9.75 0.17 7.18
C THR A 144 -10.88 0.42 8.16
N HIS A 145 -11.66 -0.61 8.53
CA HIS A 145 -12.74 -0.50 9.51
C HIS A 145 -12.26 -0.02 10.89
N VAL A 146 -11.03 -0.42 11.31
CA VAL A 146 -10.44 0.03 12.58
C VAL A 146 -10.02 1.49 12.50
N LYS A 147 -9.47 1.93 11.34
CA LYS A 147 -9.15 3.35 11.11
C LYS A 147 -10.43 4.21 11.15
N LEU A 148 -11.52 3.74 10.56
CA LEU A 148 -12.81 4.42 10.56
C LEU A 148 -13.39 4.49 11.97
N SER A 149 -13.59 3.37 12.65
CA SER A 149 -14.18 3.33 13.98
C SER A 149 -13.37 4.10 15.03
N GLY A 150 -12.04 3.99 14.96
CA GLY A 150 -11.12 4.71 15.86
C GLY A 150 -11.04 6.22 15.63
N GLY A 151 -11.48 6.69 14.46
CA GLY A 151 -11.47 8.10 14.07
C GLY A 151 -12.77 8.85 14.37
N ILE A 152 -13.88 8.17 14.61
CA ILE A 152 -15.17 8.82 14.92
C ILE A 152 -15.02 9.72 16.14
N GLY A 153 -15.48 10.98 16.01
CA GLY A 153 -15.38 12.01 17.04
C GLY A 153 -13.99 12.60 17.28
N LYS A 154 -12.96 12.14 16.50
CA LYS A 154 -11.58 12.63 16.61
C LYS A 154 -11.08 13.26 15.32
N VAL A 155 -11.58 12.80 14.17
CA VAL A 155 -11.16 13.25 12.85
C VAL A 155 -12.03 14.43 12.41
N ASP A 156 -11.38 15.51 12.02
CA ASP A 156 -11.98 16.71 11.44
C ASP A 156 -11.57 16.91 9.96
N THR A 157 -10.55 16.19 9.50
CA THR A 157 -9.98 16.34 8.17
C THR A 157 -9.71 14.96 7.53
N ILE A 158 -10.39 14.68 6.42
CA ILE A 158 -10.17 13.49 5.60
C ILE A 158 -9.20 13.84 4.48
N ILE A 159 -8.15 13.04 4.31
CA ILE A 159 -7.17 13.20 3.24
C ILE A 159 -7.10 11.90 2.44
N VAL A 160 -7.29 12.00 1.13
CA VAL A 160 -7.07 10.90 0.19
C VAL A 160 -5.73 11.08 -0.49
N ASN A 161 -4.89 10.08 -0.33
CA ASN A 161 -3.56 10.04 -0.91
C ASN A 161 -3.62 9.51 -2.34
N ALA A 162 -3.51 10.39 -3.31
CA ALA A 162 -3.28 10.13 -4.72
C ALA A 162 -1.88 10.61 -5.16
N GLY A 163 -0.96 10.83 -4.20
CA GLY A 163 0.40 11.32 -4.44
C GLY A 163 1.19 10.39 -5.35
N GLU A 164 1.28 9.09 -5.02
CA GLU A 164 1.99 8.07 -5.80
C GLU A 164 3.41 8.52 -6.20
N CYS A 165 4.20 8.93 -5.19
CA CYS A 165 5.51 9.53 -5.38
C CYS A 165 6.64 8.53 -5.71
N GLU A 166 6.41 7.22 -5.58
CA GLU A 166 7.37 6.17 -5.95
C GLU A 166 7.63 6.17 -7.46
N PRO A 167 8.90 6.10 -7.92
CA PRO A 167 9.21 5.93 -9.33
C PRO A 167 8.62 4.64 -9.93
N TYR A 168 8.37 4.65 -11.23
CA TYR A 168 7.81 3.56 -12.04
C TYR A 168 6.33 3.24 -11.79
N ILE A 169 5.70 3.69 -10.72
CA ILE A 169 4.33 3.31 -10.32
C ILE A 169 3.32 4.32 -10.88
N THR A 170 2.23 3.82 -11.48
CA THR A 170 1.15 4.62 -12.05
C THR A 170 -0.25 4.04 -11.79
N ALA A 171 -0.37 3.09 -10.86
CA ALA A 171 -1.62 2.42 -10.52
C ALA A 171 -2.70 3.38 -10.00
N ASP A 172 -2.32 4.30 -9.09
CA ASP A 172 -3.25 5.28 -8.52
C ASP A 172 -3.52 6.43 -9.51
N ASP A 173 -2.53 6.83 -10.34
CA ASP A 173 -2.74 7.78 -11.44
C ASP A 173 -3.79 7.25 -12.43
N ARG A 174 -3.66 6.00 -12.87
CA ARG A 174 -4.63 5.37 -13.76
C ARG A 174 -5.99 5.19 -13.11
N LEU A 175 -6.03 4.81 -11.84
CA LEU A 175 -7.27 4.73 -11.08
C LEU A 175 -8.01 6.08 -11.07
N CYS A 176 -7.31 7.18 -10.80
CA CYS A 176 -7.88 8.52 -10.81
C CYS A 176 -8.41 8.95 -12.18
N ARG A 177 -7.80 8.45 -13.28
CA ARG A 177 -8.23 8.75 -14.64
C ARG A 177 -9.41 7.89 -15.11
N GLU A 178 -9.43 6.61 -14.75
CA GLU A 178 -10.36 5.62 -15.30
C GLU A 178 -11.57 5.34 -14.39
N TYR A 179 -11.44 5.58 -13.08
CA TYR A 179 -12.46 5.31 -12.07
C TYR A 179 -12.75 6.53 -11.16
N PRO A 180 -12.84 7.77 -11.70
CA PRO A 180 -12.99 8.97 -10.87
C PRO A 180 -14.29 8.97 -10.07
N GLU A 181 -15.40 8.52 -10.65
CA GLU A 181 -16.71 8.49 -10.00
C GLU A 181 -16.73 7.50 -8.83
N GLN A 182 -16.18 6.30 -9.02
CA GLN A 182 -16.08 5.27 -7.98
C GLN A 182 -15.15 5.73 -6.83
N LEU A 183 -14.05 6.40 -7.16
CA LEU A 183 -13.14 6.99 -6.18
C LEU A 183 -13.88 8.05 -5.34
N ILE A 184 -14.58 8.99 -5.98
CA ILE A 184 -15.29 10.08 -5.31
C ILE A 184 -16.44 9.52 -4.44
N SER A 185 -17.22 8.57 -4.96
CA SER A 185 -18.29 7.92 -4.19
C SER A 185 -17.74 7.17 -2.97
N GLY A 186 -16.60 6.50 -3.10
CA GLY A 186 -15.91 5.87 -1.97
C GLY A 186 -15.45 6.88 -0.92
N ILE A 187 -15.02 8.08 -1.33
CA ILE A 187 -14.69 9.19 -0.42
C ILE A 187 -15.94 9.69 0.30
N GLN A 188 -17.06 9.85 -0.39
CA GLN A 188 -18.34 10.27 0.21
C GLN A 188 -18.84 9.28 1.28
N ILE A 189 -18.61 7.96 1.09
CA ILE A 189 -18.87 6.96 2.13
C ILE A 189 -18.04 7.24 3.38
N ILE A 190 -16.74 7.54 3.24
CA ILE A 190 -15.87 7.88 4.37
C ILE A 190 -16.34 9.18 5.04
N MET A 191 -16.71 10.19 4.25
CA MET A 191 -17.28 11.44 4.76
C MET A 191 -18.55 11.18 5.57
N LYS A 192 -19.43 10.32 5.08
CA LYS A 192 -20.66 9.92 5.80
C LYS A 192 -20.35 9.22 7.12
N VAL A 193 -19.37 8.30 7.17
CA VAL A 193 -18.96 7.61 8.41
C VAL A 193 -18.46 8.59 9.45
N PHE A 194 -17.71 9.63 9.07
CA PHE A 194 -17.20 10.64 10.00
C PHE A 194 -18.18 11.80 10.26
N GLY A 195 -19.26 11.90 9.50
CA GLY A 195 -20.20 13.02 9.56
C GLY A 195 -19.60 14.33 9.05
N LEU A 196 -18.62 14.27 8.14
CA LEU A 196 -17.92 15.42 7.57
C LEU A 196 -18.49 15.79 6.20
N LYS A 197 -18.40 17.07 5.84
CA LYS A 197 -18.92 17.60 4.58
C LYS A 197 -17.83 17.83 3.53
N GLU A 198 -16.56 17.75 3.93
CA GLU A 198 -15.42 18.02 3.06
C GLU A 198 -14.35 16.93 3.22
N ALA A 199 -13.66 16.63 2.12
CA ALA A 199 -12.51 15.75 2.06
C ALA A 199 -11.53 16.27 1.02
N HIS A 200 -10.23 15.98 1.21
CA HIS A 200 -9.14 16.45 0.37
C HIS A 200 -8.51 15.29 -0.40
N ILE A 201 -8.28 15.45 -1.71
CA ILE A 201 -7.43 14.55 -2.51
C ILE A 201 -6.10 15.24 -2.73
N GLY A 202 -5.04 14.75 -2.10
CA GLY A 202 -3.67 15.21 -2.36
C GLY A 202 -3.08 14.47 -3.56
N ILE A 203 -2.78 15.20 -4.63
CA ILE A 203 -2.24 14.67 -5.88
C ILE A 203 -1.06 15.52 -6.36
N GLU A 204 0.01 14.88 -6.87
CA GLU A 204 1.18 15.59 -7.37
C GLU A 204 0.94 16.23 -8.74
N ASP A 205 1.56 17.39 -8.99
CA ASP A 205 1.42 18.19 -10.20
C ASP A 205 1.96 17.52 -11.48
N ASN A 206 2.72 16.45 -11.34
CA ASN A 206 3.17 15.59 -12.43
C ASN A 206 2.09 14.66 -13.02
N LYS A 207 0.82 14.80 -12.58
CA LYS A 207 -0.34 14.00 -13.03
C LYS A 207 -1.44 14.91 -13.63
N PRO A 208 -1.16 15.71 -14.68
CA PRO A 208 -2.08 16.75 -15.17
C PRO A 208 -3.43 16.20 -15.63
N ASP A 209 -3.47 15.03 -16.27
CA ASP A 209 -4.71 14.43 -16.72
C ASP A 209 -5.58 13.94 -15.56
N ALA A 210 -5.01 13.26 -14.57
CA ALA A 210 -5.76 12.86 -13.38
C ALA A 210 -6.32 14.07 -12.64
N ILE A 211 -5.52 15.14 -12.48
CA ILE A 211 -5.97 16.41 -11.88
C ILE A 211 -7.15 16.99 -12.65
N ARG A 212 -7.05 17.07 -13.98
CA ARG A 212 -8.11 17.60 -14.85
C ARG A 212 -9.40 16.78 -14.72
N ILE A 213 -9.29 15.45 -14.76
CA ILE A 213 -10.42 14.54 -14.68
C ILE A 213 -11.06 14.62 -13.28
N LEU A 214 -10.28 14.54 -12.21
CA LEU A 214 -10.81 14.65 -10.85
C LEU A 214 -11.54 15.99 -10.64
N LYS A 215 -10.94 17.12 -11.03
CA LYS A 215 -11.57 18.43 -10.91
C LYS A 215 -12.88 18.54 -11.70
N ALA A 216 -13.00 17.85 -12.83
CA ALA A 216 -14.24 17.81 -13.61
C ALA A 216 -15.35 16.96 -12.95
N ASN A 217 -14.98 15.98 -12.11
CA ASN A 217 -15.93 15.02 -11.52
C ASN A 217 -16.31 15.35 -10.06
N VAL A 218 -15.53 16.16 -9.33
CA VAL A 218 -15.84 16.45 -7.92
C VAL A 218 -17.11 17.29 -7.75
N GLY A 219 -17.48 18.14 -8.69
CA GLY A 219 -18.74 18.89 -8.65
C GLY A 219 -19.08 19.48 -7.27
N SER A 220 -20.29 19.17 -6.78
CA SER A 220 -20.80 19.59 -5.45
C SER A 220 -20.63 18.52 -4.36
N THR A 221 -19.75 17.56 -4.54
CA THR A 221 -19.58 16.42 -3.62
C THR A 221 -18.92 16.78 -2.29
N GLY A 222 -18.35 17.97 -2.16
CA GLY A 222 -17.53 18.37 -1.01
C GLY A 222 -16.07 17.86 -1.08
N VAL A 223 -15.69 17.20 -2.17
CA VAL A 223 -14.30 16.72 -2.37
C VAL A 223 -13.47 17.82 -3.03
N ILE A 224 -12.31 18.13 -2.44
CA ILE A 224 -11.38 19.18 -2.88
C ILE A 224 -10.13 18.48 -3.44
N VAL A 225 -9.65 18.94 -4.60
CA VAL A 225 -8.43 18.44 -5.23
C VAL A 225 -7.28 19.40 -4.95
N ASP A 226 -6.37 18.98 -4.05
CA ASP A 226 -5.17 19.72 -3.68
C ASP A 226 -4.00 19.27 -4.55
N VAL A 227 -3.52 20.17 -5.40
CA VAL A 227 -2.37 19.92 -6.26
C VAL A 227 -1.09 20.25 -5.49
N LEU A 228 -0.23 19.26 -5.34
CA LEU A 228 1.00 19.33 -4.56
C LEU A 228 2.24 19.24 -5.49
N PRO A 229 3.37 19.86 -5.12
CA PRO A 229 4.60 19.70 -5.87
C PRO A 229 5.06 18.24 -5.93
N ALA A 230 5.49 17.79 -7.11
CA ALA A 230 6.11 16.47 -7.28
C ALA A 230 7.46 16.42 -6.56
N MET A 231 7.47 15.80 -5.40
CA MET A 231 8.66 15.61 -4.56
C MET A 231 8.54 14.32 -3.75
N TYR A 232 9.55 13.50 -3.76
CA TYR A 232 9.56 12.29 -2.95
C TYR A 232 10.05 12.59 -1.49
N PRO A 233 9.34 12.19 -0.41
CA PRO A 233 8.16 11.33 -0.38
C PRO A 233 6.84 12.10 -0.10
N GLN A 234 6.30 12.84 -1.04
CA GLN A 234 5.05 13.59 -0.90
C GLN A 234 3.86 12.71 -0.48
N GLY A 235 3.83 11.45 -0.98
CA GLY A 235 2.81 10.46 -0.61
C GLY A 235 2.99 9.81 0.76
N ALA A 236 4.03 10.13 1.53
CA ALA A 236 4.14 9.65 2.89
C ALA A 236 3.09 10.33 3.80
N GLU A 237 2.39 9.56 4.63
CA GLU A 237 1.21 10.00 5.38
C GLU A 237 1.44 11.31 6.17
N LYS A 238 2.57 11.41 6.89
CA LYS A 238 2.89 12.60 7.70
C LYS A 238 3.24 13.82 6.85
N GLN A 239 3.96 13.63 5.75
CA GLN A 239 4.31 14.69 4.80
C GLN A 239 3.07 15.20 4.07
N LEU A 240 2.16 14.29 3.68
CA LEU A 240 0.92 14.65 3.03
C LEU A 240 0.01 15.47 3.95
N ILE A 241 -0.13 15.08 5.22
CA ILE A 241 -0.87 15.85 6.23
C ILE A 241 -0.28 17.25 6.34
N GLN A 242 1.05 17.37 6.48
CA GLN A 242 1.71 18.66 6.60
C GLN A 242 1.50 19.51 5.34
N SER A 243 1.61 18.93 4.14
CA SER A 243 1.46 19.65 2.87
C SER A 243 0.04 20.20 2.64
N ILE A 244 -0.99 19.51 3.12
CA ILE A 244 -2.39 19.93 2.93
C ILE A 244 -2.84 20.83 4.08
N THR A 245 -2.51 20.48 5.34
CA THR A 245 -3.10 21.12 6.52
C THR A 245 -2.14 22.03 7.29
N GLY A 246 -0.83 21.94 7.06
CA GLY A 246 0.21 22.58 7.88
C GLY A 246 0.41 21.90 9.25
N LYS A 247 -0.43 20.93 9.64
CA LYS A 247 -0.33 20.20 10.91
C LYS A 247 0.83 19.21 10.87
N GLN A 248 1.50 19.00 11.99
CA GLN A 248 2.59 18.03 12.14
C GLN A 248 2.19 16.92 13.11
N VAL A 249 2.24 15.66 12.64
CA VAL A 249 1.97 14.49 13.50
C VAL A 249 3.16 14.29 14.45
N PRO A 250 2.96 14.27 15.76
CA PRO A 250 4.04 14.14 16.74
C PRO A 250 4.78 12.80 16.63
N SER A 251 5.98 12.73 17.25
CA SER A 251 6.73 11.49 17.40
C SER A 251 5.91 10.41 18.08
N GLY A 252 5.89 9.19 17.52
CA GLY A 252 5.06 8.09 18.01
C GLY A 252 3.55 8.27 17.82
N GLY A 253 3.08 9.45 17.37
CA GLY A 253 1.67 9.75 17.16
C GLY A 253 1.11 9.20 15.86
N LEU A 254 -0.22 9.06 15.83
CA LEU A 254 -1.01 8.71 14.65
C LEU A 254 -1.67 9.97 14.06
N PRO A 255 -2.09 9.97 12.78
CA PRO A 255 -2.81 11.09 12.16
C PRO A 255 -3.99 11.62 12.95
N ALA A 256 -4.74 10.76 13.62
CA ALA A 256 -5.87 11.16 14.46
C ALA A 256 -5.47 12.06 15.65
N ALA A 257 -4.19 12.07 16.07
CA ALA A 257 -3.71 12.98 17.11
C ALA A 257 -3.71 14.45 16.67
N VAL A 258 -3.77 14.70 15.36
CA VAL A 258 -3.89 16.05 14.77
C VAL A 258 -5.23 16.22 14.02
N GLY A 259 -6.21 15.38 14.31
CA GLY A 259 -7.54 15.43 13.71
C GLY A 259 -7.62 14.90 12.28
N CYS A 260 -6.59 14.23 11.76
CA CYS A 260 -6.54 13.79 10.37
C CYS A 260 -6.76 12.28 10.22
N ALA A 261 -7.40 11.87 9.11
CA ALA A 261 -7.40 10.49 8.65
C ALA A 261 -6.97 10.43 7.17
N VAL A 262 -5.99 9.58 6.87
CA VAL A 262 -5.45 9.46 5.51
C VAL A 262 -5.83 8.11 4.93
N PHE A 263 -6.41 8.11 3.72
CA PHE A 263 -6.77 6.92 2.95
C PHE A 263 -6.06 6.95 1.59
N ASN A 264 -5.66 5.81 1.07
CA ASN A 264 -5.14 5.73 -0.30
C ASN A 264 -6.29 5.72 -1.32
N ALA A 265 -6.07 6.24 -2.53
CA ALA A 265 -7.07 6.31 -3.60
C ALA A 265 -7.68 4.93 -3.92
N ALA A 266 -6.85 3.88 -4.05
CA ALA A 266 -7.35 2.53 -4.31
C ALA A 266 -8.19 1.96 -3.15
N THR A 267 -7.92 2.35 -1.91
CA THR A 267 -8.77 2.01 -0.76
C THR A 267 -10.16 2.62 -0.88
N CYS A 268 -10.25 3.87 -1.32
CA CYS A 268 -11.54 4.55 -1.51
C CYS A 268 -12.36 3.86 -2.60
N LYS A 269 -11.75 3.51 -3.74
CA LYS A 269 -12.42 2.75 -4.78
C LYS A 269 -12.88 1.38 -4.26
N ALA A 270 -12.05 0.66 -3.50
CA ALA A 270 -12.43 -0.62 -2.93
C ALA A 270 -13.60 -0.50 -1.92
N ILE A 271 -13.71 0.62 -1.20
CA ILE A 271 -14.88 0.93 -0.36
C ILE A 271 -16.13 1.09 -1.23
N TYR A 272 -16.04 1.79 -2.37
CA TYR A 272 -17.15 1.86 -3.33
C TYR A 272 -17.58 0.46 -3.79
N ASP A 273 -16.64 -0.36 -4.25
CA ASP A 273 -16.92 -1.72 -4.72
C ASP A 273 -17.64 -2.56 -3.64
N ALA A 274 -17.22 -2.43 -2.38
CA ALA A 274 -17.83 -3.16 -1.27
C ALA A 274 -19.24 -2.67 -0.94
N VAL A 275 -19.45 -1.35 -0.95
CA VAL A 275 -20.71 -0.76 -0.49
C VAL A 275 -21.77 -0.76 -1.60
N TYR A 276 -21.41 -0.38 -2.83
CA TYR A 276 -22.35 -0.31 -3.94
C TYR A 276 -22.48 -1.64 -4.70
N GLU A 277 -21.35 -2.29 -5.03
CA GLU A 277 -21.35 -3.52 -5.82
C GLU A 277 -21.46 -4.79 -4.98
N GLY A 278 -21.34 -4.68 -3.64
CA GLY A 278 -21.26 -5.82 -2.73
C GLY A 278 -19.97 -6.65 -2.90
N MET A 279 -19.00 -6.16 -3.68
CA MET A 279 -17.82 -6.91 -4.08
C MET A 279 -16.71 -6.79 -3.02
N PRO A 280 -16.23 -7.89 -2.42
CA PRO A 280 -15.09 -7.85 -1.52
C PRO A 280 -13.78 -7.56 -2.26
N LEU A 281 -12.74 -7.19 -1.51
CA LEU A 281 -11.41 -6.90 -2.07
C LEU A 281 -10.73 -8.19 -2.55
N ILE A 282 -10.96 -8.55 -3.79
CA ILE A 282 -10.42 -9.73 -4.46
C ILE A 282 -9.53 -9.42 -5.66
N LYS A 283 -9.50 -8.18 -6.13
CA LYS A 283 -8.65 -7.72 -7.22
C LYS A 283 -8.18 -6.29 -6.98
N ARG A 284 -7.10 -5.91 -7.63
CA ARG A 284 -6.57 -4.55 -7.56
C ARG A 284 -5.76 -4.19 -8.79
N ILE A 285 -5.55 -2.88 -9.02
CA ILE A 285 -4.62 -2.40 -10.04
C ILE A 285 -3.19 -2.58 -9.53
N VAL A 286 -2.35 -3.19 -10.37
CA VAL A 286 -0.91 -3.39 -10.15
C VAL A 286 -0.15 -2.84 -11.35
N THR A 287 0.77 -1.92 -11.13
CA THR A 287 1.72 -1.49 -12.16
C THR A 287 2.84 -2.53 -12.26
N VAL A 288 3.01 -3.15 -13.42
CA VAL A 288 4.16 -4.00 -13.74
C VAL A 288 5.07 -3.21 -14.67
N SER A 289 6.18 -2.69 -14.13
CA SER A 289 7.05 -1.74 -14.81
C SER A 289 8.52 -2.00 -14.50
N GLY A 290 9.41 -1.37 -15.26
CA GLY A 290 10.84 -1.53 -15.06
C GLY A 290 11.63 -1.20 -16.32
N ASP A 291 12.94 -1.24 -16.23
CA ASP A 291 13.83 -0.81 -17.31
C ASP A 291 14.19 -1.92 -18.30
N ILE A 292 13.74 -3.15 -18.04
CA ILE A 292 13.98 -4.31 -18.91
C ILE A 292 12.68 -4.96 -19.43
N LEU A 293 11.51 -4.48 -18.99
CA LEU A 293 10.25 -4.99 -19.53
C LEU A 293 10.02 -4.49 -20.96
N MET A 294 9.51 -5.38 -21.80
CA MET A 294 9.21 -5.07 -23.20
C MET A 294 7.90 -4.31 -23.34
N GLU A 295 6.89 -4.71 -22.59
CA GLU A 295 5.55 -4.12 -22.56
C GLU A 295 5.10 -3.85 -21.11
N PRO A 296 5.61 -2.80 -20.45
CA PRO A 296 5.14 -2.42 -19.12
C PRO A 296 3.63 -2.13 -19.13
N LYS A 297 2.90 -2.57 -18.07
CA LYS A 297 1.43 -2.52 -18.03
C LYS A 297 0.90 -2.06 -16.67
N ASN A 298 -0.32 -1.51 -16.69
CA ASN A 298 -1.18 -1.42 -15.52
C ASN A 298 -2.24 -2.50 -15.64
N LEU A 299 -2.28 -3.42 -14.70
CA LEU A 299 -3.11 -4.60 -14.76
C LEU A 299 -4.12 -4.63 -13.60
N MET A 300 -5.38 -4.96 -13.90
CA MET A 300 -6.36 -5.32 -12.87
C MET A 300 -6.16 -6.79 -12.54
N VAL A 301 -5.52 -7.08 -11.40
CA VAL A 301 -5.00 -8.40 -11.05
C VAL A 301 -5.84 -9.04 -9.95
N PRO A 302 -6.31 -10.31 -10.13
CA PRO A 302 -6.85 -11.10 -9.03
C PRO A 302 -5.79 -11.32 -7.92
N ILE A 303 -6.18 -11.11 -6.66
CA ILE A 303 -5.29 -11.35 -5.52
C ILE A 303 -4.92 -12.83 -5.47
N GLY A 304 -3.63 -13.13 -5.32
CA GLY A 304 -3.13 -14.51 -5.38
C GLY A 304 -2.45 -14.90 -6.69
N THR A 305 -2.47 -14.03 -7.71
CA THR A 305 -1.71 -14.19 -8.95
C THR A 305 -0.22 -14.12 -8.67
N SER A 306 0.58 -15.00 -9.24
CA SER A 306 2.03 -15.01 -9.03
C SER A 306 2.72 -13.83 -9.70
N TYR A 307 3.85 -13.39 -9.14
CA TYR A 307 4.67 -12.36 -9.79
C TYR A 307 5.23 -12.85 -11.12
N ASN A 308 5.55 -14.14 -11.21
CA ASN A 308 6.04 -14.71 -12.45
C ASN A 308 5.05 -14.53 -13.60
N ASP A 309 3.76 -14.86 -13.37
CA ASP A 309 2.73 -14.72 -14.42
C ASP A 309 2.59 -13.28 -14.90
N LEU A 310 2.69 -12.31 -13.99
CA LEU A 310 2.58 -10.89 -14.31
C LEU A 310 3.80 -10.37 -15.08
N ILE A 311 5.00 -10.83 -14.73
CA ILE A 311 6.24 -10.45 -15.41
C ILE A 311 6.29 -11.07 -16.82
N GLU A 312 5.92 -12.34 -16.95
CA GLU A 312 5.85 -13.03 -18.24
C GLU A 312 4.84 -12.35 -19.21
N ALA A 313 3.70 -11.90 -18.69
CA ALA A 313 2.71 -11.16 -19.49
C ALA A 313 3.20 -9.80 -20.02
N CYS A 314 4.25 -9.25 -19.41
CA CYS A 314 4.90 -8.02 -19.86
C CYS A 314 6.13 -8.30 -20.76
N GLY A 315 6.65 -9.54 -20.78
CA GLY A 315 7.89 -9.90 -21.45
C GLY A 315 9.10 -9.13 -20.91
N HIS A 316 10.28 -9.69 -21.03
CA HIS A 316 11.51 -9.01 -20.62
C HIS A 316 12.64 -9.27 -21.60
N SER A 317 13.51 -8.26 -21.78
CA SER A 317 14.62 -8.27 -22.76
C SER A 317 15.86 -9.03 -22.25
N GLU A 318 15.99 -9.17 -20.95
CA GLU A 318 17.07 -9.89 -20.26
C GLU A 318 16.56 -10.46 -18.93
N ASN A 319 17.29 -11.40 -18.33
CA ASN A 319 16.92 -11.94 -17.02
C ASN A 319 16.88 -10.85 -15.95
N PRO A 320 15.79 -10.77 -15.16
CA PRO A 320 15.67 -9.81 -14.09
C PRO A 320 16.83 -9.90 -13.10
N TYR A 321 17.53 -8.79 -12.86
CA TYR A 321 18.54 -8.71 -11.83
C TYR A 321 17.91 -8.47 -10.45
N LYS A 322 16.86 -7.64 -10.42
CA LYS A 322 16.12 -7.33 -9.19
C LYS A 322 14.64 -7.16 -9.50
N VAL A 323 13.81 -7.86 -8.75
CA VAL A 323 12.35 -7.69 -8.76
C VAL A 323 11.94 -7.14 -7.40
N LEU A 324 11.14 -6.08 -7.40
CA LEU A 324 10.68 -5.40 -6.19
C LEU A 324 9.16 -5.53 -6.06
N ASN A 325 8.68 -5.86 -4.87
CA ASN A 325 7.30 -5.58 -4.47
C ASN A 325 7.21 -4.08 -4.13
N GLY A 326 6.58 -3.29 -4.99
CA GLY A 326 6.58 -1.83 -4.91
C GLY A 326 7.64 -1.15 -5.78
N GLY A 327 7.97 0.10 -5.47
CA GLY A 327 8.93 0.91 -6.20
C GLY A 327 10.39 0.79 -5.70
N PRO A 328 11.33 1.49 -6.35
CA PRO A 328 12.75 1.35 -6.02
C PRO A 328 13.17 2.01 -4.70
N MET A 329 12.34 2.91 -4.12
CA MET A 329 12.70 3.65 -2.92
C MET A 329 12.33 2.89 -1.64
N MET A 330 11.11 2.34 -1.55
CA MET A 330 10.60 1.62 -0.38
C MET A 330 10.34 0.14 -0.62
N GLY A 331 10.31 -0.30 -1.87
CA GLY A 331 9.97 -1.67 -2.25
C GLY A 331 10.90 -2.72 -1.65
N MET A 332 10.40 -3.95 -1.57
CA MET A 332 11.11 -5.11 -1.05
C MET A 332 11.55 -6.03 -2.20
N ALA A 333 12.84 -6.34 -2.25
CA ALA A 333 13.38 -7.28 -3.24
C ALA A 333 12.83 -8.69 -3.02
N GLN A 334 12.41 -9.32 -4.11
CA GLN A 334 11.89 -10.68 -4.13
C GLN A 334 12.95 -11.63 -4.69
N TYR A 335 13.18 -12.74 -3.99
CA TYR A 335 14.09 -13.81 -4.41
C TYR A 335 13.34 -14.99 -5.05
N ASP A 336 12.03 -15.08 -4.80
CA ASP A 336 11.14 -16.10 -5.33
C ASP A 336 9.97 -15.40 -6.04
N LEU A 337 9.82 -15.62 -7.33
CA LEU A 337 8.77 -15.01 -8.15
C LEU A 337 7.46 -15.79 -8.15
N SER A 338 7.41 -16.96 -7.50
CA SER A 338 6.17 -17.70 -7.24
C SER A 338 5.30 -17.04 -6.16
N VAL A 339 5.83 -16.02 -5.47
CA VAL A 339 5.07 -15.26 -4.46
C VAL A 339 3.81 -14.65 -5.08
N PRO A 340 2.68 -14.71 -4.36
CA PRO A 340 1.43 -14.16 -4.86
C PRO A 340 1.33 -12.65 -4.65
N THR A 341 0.53 -11.99 -5.49
CA THR A 341 0.03 -10.65 -5.22
C THR A 341 -0.89 -10.66 -4.01
N VAL A 342 -0.76 -9.61 -3.20
CA VAL A 342 -1.57 -9.39 -1.99
C VAL A 342 -2.31 -8.05 -2.06
N LYS A 343 -3.24 -7.80 -1.14
CA LYS A 343 -4.05 -6.58 -1.08
C LYS A 343 -3.21 -5.29 -1.14
N ALA A 344 -1.99 -5.27 -0.61
CA ALA A 344 -1.09 -4.11 -0.60
C ALA A 344 -0.19 -3.98 -1.83
N CYS A 345 -0.08 -4.99 -2.70
CA CYS A 345 0.82 -4.99 -3.84
C CYS A 345 0.34 -4.03 -4.93
N ASN A 346 0.81 -2.77 -4.94
CA ASN A 346 0.44 -1.77 -5.94
C ASN A 346 1.35 -1.78 -7.18
N ALA A 347 2.53 -2.38 -7.08
CA ALA A 347 3.45 -2.48 -8.21
C ALA A 347 4.43 -3.64 -8.08
N ILE A 348 4.91 -4.10 -9.23
CA ILE A 348 6.06 -4.98 -9.38
C ILE A 348 7.06 -4.25 -10.27
N THR A 349 8.22 -3.87 -9.71
CA THR A 349 9.27 -3.19 -10.45
C THR A 349 10.38 -4.17 -10.81
N VAL A 350 10.65 -4.31 -12.11
CA VAL A 350 11.60 -5.29 -12.66
C VAL A 350 12.80 -4.56 -13.25
N LEU A 351 13.97 -4.75 -12.66
CA LEU A 351 15.17 -4.00 -12.99
C LEU A 351 16.27 -4.89 -13.54
N GLY A 352 16.92 -4.42 -14.60
CA GLY A 352 18.12 -5.00 -15.16
C GLY A 352 19.38 -4.69 -14.35
N ARG A 353 20.48 -5.37 -14.68
CA ARG A 353 21.76 -5.16 -14.02
C ARG A 353 22.36 -3.82 -14.41
N ARG A 354 22.44 -2.91 -13.45
CA ARG A 354 23.12 -1.61 -13.58
C ARG A 354 24.38 -1.63 -12.71
N ASN A 355 25.54 -1.90 -13.31
CA ASN A 355 26.82 -2.00 -12.59
C ASN A 355 27.24 -0.73 -11.85
N LYS A 356 26.55 0.39 -12.11
CA LYS A 356 26.94 1.72 -11.63
C LYS A 356 26.82 1.92 -10.11
N TYR A 357 26.09 1.07 -9.40
CA TYR A 357 25.78 1.25 -7.97
C TYR A 357 25.98 -0.02 -7.12
N ALA A 358 26.55 -1.08 -7.68
CA ALA A 358 26.93 -2.27 -6.90
C ALA A 358 28.24 -1.98 -6.16
N VAL A 359 28.16 -1.39 -4.97
CA VAL A 359 29.31 -1.16 -4.09
C VAL A 359 29.37 -2.27 -3.06
N GLU A 360 30.40 -3.11 -3.14
CA GLU A 360 30.57 -4.26 -2.24
C GLU A 360 30.95 -3.83 -0.81
N ASP A 361 31.71 -2.71 -0.64
CA ASP A 361 32.20 -2.22 0.66
C ASP A 361 31.85 -0.75 0.86
N SER A 362 30.62 -0.44 1.18
CA SER A 362 30.19 0.94 1.44
C SER A 362 30.54 1.38 2.85
N LYS A 363 31.48 2.34 2.98
CA LYS A 363 31.82 2.97 4.27
C LYS A 363 31.32 4.40 4.33
N CYS A 364 30.70 4.75 5.44
CA CYS A 364 30.20 6.11 5.65
C CYS A 364 31.39 7.12 5.70
N ILE A 365 31.36 8.11 4.79
CA ILE A 365 32.37 9.19 4.72
C ILE A 365 31.99 10.41 5.57
N ARG A 366 30.91 10.36 6.36
CA ARG A 366 30.41 11.39 7.28
C ARG A 366 30.13 12.75 6.62
N CYS A 367 29.69 12.77 5.38
CA CYS A 367 29.42 14.01 4.61
C CYS A 367 28.15 14.77 5.04
N GLY A 368 27.25 14.19 5.85
CA GLY A 368 26.01 14.83 6.32
C GLY A 368 24.84 14.84 5.36
N LYS A 369 25.00 14.56 4.06
CA LYS A 369 23.95 14.65 3.03
C LYS A 369 22.66 13.88 3.35
N CYS A 370 22.74 12.82 4.15
CA CYS A 370 21.57 12.04 4.57
C CYS A 370 20.68 12.79 5.58
N ILE A 371 21.25 13.79 6.29
CA ILE A 371 20.52 14.65 7.24
C ILE A 371 19.67 15.65 6.47
N ASP A 372 20.26 16.31 5.46
CA ASP A 372 19.63 17.39 4.69
C ASP A 372 18.34 16.93 3.96
N VAL A 373 18.27 15.66 3.60
CA VAL A 373 17.13 15.09 2.85
C VAL A 373 16.15 14.31 3.72
N CYS A 374 16.37 14.22 5.03
CA CYS A 374 15.49 13.45 5.90
C CYS A 374 14.17 14.21 6.17
N PRO A 375 13.01 13.73 5.64
CA PRO A 375 11.73 14.42 5.80
C PRO A 375 11.17 14.30 7.23
N MET A 376 11.82 13.51 8.08
CA MET A 376 11.47 13.32 9.50
C MET A 376 12.43 14.05 10.44
N HIS A 377 13.32 14.91 9.91
CA HIS A 377 14.31 15.66 10.68
C HIS A 377 15.21 14.77 11.57
N LEU A 378 15.45 13.53 11.15
CA LEU A 378 16.31 12.61 11.87
C LEU A 378 17.79 12.81 11.48
N MET A 379 18.68 12.18 12.23
CA MET A 379 20.12 12.16 11.95
C MET A 379 20.58 10.76 11.50
N PRO A 380 20.37 10.36 10.22
CA PRO A 380 20.64 9.00 9.74
C PRO A 380 22.06 8.53 9.99
N VAL A 381 23.06 9.42 9.94
CA VAL A 381 24.45 9.09 10.22
C VAL A 381 24.67 8.65 11.68
N LEU A 382 23.97 9.27 12.65
CA LEU A 382 24.04 8.88 14.07
C LEU A 382 23.27 7.59 14.33
N MET A 383 22.09 7.44 13.72
CA MET A 383 21.31 6.20 13.78
C MET A 383 22.12 5.01 13.25
N TYR A 384 22.81 5.19 12.13
CA TYR A 384 23.69 4.19 11.55
C TYR A 384 24.87 3.84 12.50
N LYS A 385 25.49 4.84 13.11
CA LYS A 385 26.55 4.64 14.10
C LYS A 385 26.05 3.85 15.31
N ALA A 386 24.89 4.20 15.87
CA ALA A 386 24.27 3.52 17.01
C ALA A 386 24.02 2.03 16.72
N LEU A 387 23.51 1.72 15.51
CA LEU A 387 23.31 0.33 15.09
C LEU A 387 24.64 -0.45 15.05
N TYR A 388 25.67 0.11 14.43
CA TYR A 388 26.98 -0.56 14.30
C TYR A 388 27.69 -0.74 15.63
N SER A 389 27.49 0.15 16.59
CA SER A 389 28.02 -0.01 17.96
C SER A 389 27.19 -0.98 18.82
N GLY A 390 26.03 -1.43 18.34
CA GLY A 390 25.10 -2.27 19.10
C GLY A 390 24.43 -1.55 20.28
N ASP A 391 24.52 -0.20 20.31
CA ASP A 391 23.98 0.61 21.41
C ASP A 391 22.47 0.85 21.22
N ILE A 392 21.66 0.00 21.86
CA ILE A 392 20.19 0.08 21.77
C ILE A 392 19.65 1.34 22.45
N ALA A 393 20.31 1.83 23.51
CA ALA A 393 19.91 3.08 24.16
C ALA A 393 20.09 4.25 23.19
N GLU A 394 21.23 4.31 22.49
CA GLU A 394 21.48 5.35 21.49
C GLU A 394 20.60 5.20 20.24
N MET A 395 20.22 3.97 19.84
CA MET A 395 19.21 3.78 18.79
C MET A 395 17.87 4.43 19.15
N LYS A 396 17.47 4.37 20.43
CA LYS A 396 16.25 5.03 20.93
C LYS A 396 16.43 6.54 21.01
N ASN A 397 17.56 7.02 21.53
CA ASN A 397 17.89 8.45 21.69
C ASN A 397 17.96 9.17 20.34
N THR A 398 18.40 8.48 19.28
CA THR A 398 18.43 9.00 17.91
C THR A 398 17.07 8.91 17.18
N HIS A 399 15.99 8.55 17.90
CA HIS A 399 14.63 8.44 17.38
C HIS A 399 14.50 7.49 16.19
N MET A 400 15.25 6.38 16.20
CA MET A 400 15.25 5.40 15.09
C MET A 400 13.83 4.88 14.79
N MET A 401 12.94 4.80 15.79
CA MET A 401 11.56 4.36 15.62
C MET A 401 10.69 5.33 14.81
N ASP A 402 11.03 6.60 14.74
CA ASP A 402 10.32 7.63 13.95
C ASP A 402 10.69 7.61 12.45
N CYS A 403 11.72 6.83 12.07
CA CYS A 403 12.10 6.66 10.67
C CYS A 403 10.96 6.01 9.88
N ILE A 404 10.51 6.66 8.80
CA ILE A 404 9.46 6.14 7.90
C ILE A 404 10.02 5.25 6.79
N GLU A 405 11.33 4.95 6.80
CA GLU A 405 12.01 4.06 5.85
C GLU A 405 11.86 4.48 4.38
N CYS A 406 11.67 5.76 4.13
CA CYS A 406 11.40 6.31 2.80
C CYS A 406 12.57 6.20 1.79
N GLY A 407 13.80 5.96 2.25
CA GLY A 407 14.94 5.80 1.37
C GLY A 407 15.62 7.09 0.90
N CYS A 408 15.13 8.30 1.21
CA CYS A 408 15.76 9.58 0.81
C CYS A 408 17.24 9.64 1.18
N CYS A 409 17.57 9.23 2.40
CA CYS A 409 18.97 9.23 2.91
C CYS A 409 19.87 8.23 2.15
N ALA A 410 19.35 7.06 1.79
CA ALA A 410 20.09 6.05 1.01
C ALA A 410 20.26 6.51 -0.44
N TYR A 411 19.22 7.07 -1.05
CA TYR A 411 19.25 7.62 -2.40
C TYR A 411 20.30 8.75 -2.55
N ASN A 412 20.37 9.64 -1.55
CA ASN A 412 21.31 10.79 -1.55
C ASN A 412 22.73 10.44 -1.05
N CYS A 413 22.98 9.18 -0.65
CA CYS A 413 24.26 8.78 -0.09
C CYS A 413 25.32 8.55 -1.18
N PRO A 414 26.39 9.39 -1.27
CA PRO A 414 27.43 9.21 -2.30
C PRO A 414 28.29 7.96 -2.08
N ALA A 415 28.29 7.41 -0.86
CA ALA A 415 28.98 6.17 -0.51
C ALA A 415 28.08 4.94 -0.63
N CYS A 416 26.85 5.08 -1.13
CA CYS A 416 25.86 3.99 -1.32
C CYS A 416 25.63 3.11 -0.08
N VAL A 417 25.72 3.71 1.13
CA VAL A 417 25.48 2.97 2.39
C VAL A 417 24.03 2.49 2.43
N PRO A 418 23.73 1.21 2.72
CA PRO A 418 22.38 0.65 2.73
C PRO A 418 21.58 1.08 3.98
N LEU A 419 21.35 2.39 4.13
CA LEU A 419 20.76 2.99 5.32
C LEU A 419 19.36 2.46 5.64
N VAL A 420 18.50 2.24 4.63
CA VAL A 420 17.15 1.71 4.86
C VAL A 420 17.20 0.32 5.48
N LEU A 421 18.04 -0.58 4.94
CA LEU A 421 18.20 -1.93 5.49
C LEU A 421 18.73 -1.86 6.93
N ALA A 422 19.72 -1.01 7.18
CA ALA A 422 20.27 -0.78 8.51
C ALA A 422 19.17 -0.34 9.50
N PHE A 423 18.32 0.62 9.12
CA PHE A 423 17.26 1.12 10.02
C PHE A 423 16.14 0.12 10.23
N ARG A 424 15.78 -0.67 9.22
CA ARG A 424 14.84 -1.82 9.38
C ARG A 424 15.37 -2.80 10.42
N SER A 425 16.62 -3.19 10.33
CA SER A 425 17.28 -4.09 11.30
C SER A 425 17.34 -3.46 12.70
N GLY A 426 17.74 -2.20 12.80
CA GLY A 426 17.82 -1.49 14.08
C GLY A 426 16.46 -1.34 14.76
N LYS A 427 15.40 -1.03 14.01
CA LYS A 427 14.02 -0.97 14.53
C LYS A 427 13.56 -2.32 15.05
N GLN A 428 13.92 -3.43 14.38
CA GLN A 428 13.60 -4.77 14.85
C GLN A 428 14.27 -5.07 16.19
N ILE A 429 15.58 -4.78 16.31
CA ILE A 429 16.33 -4.92 17.57
C ILE A 429 15.65 -4.15 18.71
N VAL A 430 15.26 -2.89 18.46
CA VAL A 430 14.57 -2.06 19.47
C VAL A 430 13.23 -2.66 19.86
N ARG A 431 12.43 -3.15 18.89
CA ARG A 431 11.13 -3.81 19.16
C ARG A 431 11.30 -5.07 20.02
N ASP A 432 12.27 -5.92 19.68
CA ASP A 432 12.53 -7.17 20.40
C ASP A 432 12.94 -6.88 21.86
N GLN A 433 13.75 -5.86 22.11
CA GLN A 433 14.11 -5.43 23.44
C GLN A 433 12.88 -4.90 24.21
N MET A 434 12.01 -4.12 23.55
CA MET A 434 10.78 -3.61 24.19
C MET A 434 9.83 -4.75 24.55
N ALA A 435 9.66 -5.73 23.67
CA ALA A 435 8.84 -6.90 23.93
C ALA A 435 9.39 -7.74 25.10
N ALA A 436 10.71 -8.00 25.13
CA ALA A 436 11.37 -8.71 26.23
C ALA A 436 11.27 -7.95 27.56
N ALA A 437 11.27 -6.63 27.56
CA ALA A 437 11.09 -5.81 28.74
C ALA A 437 9.62 -5.84 29.26
N ALA A 438 8.65 -5.91 28.36
CA ALA A 438 7.23 -6.01 28.70
C ALA A 438 6.91 -7.39 29.31
N SER A 439 7.45 -8.49 28.76
CA SER A 439 7.25 -9.86 29.28
C SER A 439 7.88 -10.11 30.67
N LYS A 440 8.86 -9.29 31.09
CA LYS A 440 9.48 -9.36 32.44
C LYS A 440 8.67 -8.60 33.51
N LYS A 441 7.65 -7.81 33.12
CA LYS A 441 6.81 -7.04 34.04
C LYS A 441 5.47 -7.74 34.34
N VAL A 442 5.18 -8.85 33.68
CA VAL A 442 4.06 -9.77 33.93
C VAL A 442 4.56 -10.97 34.72
#